data_52bd08175f1b657bb68c544b5740ad9d
#
_entry.id   52bd08175f1b657bb68c544b5740ad9d
#
_cell.length_a   1.000
_cell.length_b   1.000
_cell.length_c   1.000
_cell.angle_alpha   90.00
_cell.angle_beta   90.00
_cell.angle_gamma   90.00
#
_symmetry.space_group_name_H-M   'P 1'
#
loop_
_entity.id
_entity.type
_entity.pdbx_description
1 polymer ?
#
loop_
_entity_poly.entity_id
_entity_poly.type
_entity_poly.pdbx_seq_one_letter_code
_entity_poly.pdbx_strand_id
1 'polypeptide(L)'
;LVWGLGFWGPNRPAMDALRRRMENKPQEVRKVLRQCGIPDDTLHIFGDAYQRMKPPAGLPFELAMLYPLKEIYVQRVNIPFESCYQSSLTDLVAKGFLRLKPLYLLLRSCADEGMAQLDA
;
A
#
# COMPACT_ATOMS: atom_id res chain seq x y z
N LEU A 1 0.96 18.95 6.49
CA LEU A 1 0.89 18.51 5.10
C LEU A 1 1.02 17.00 5.01
N VAL A 2 0.11 16.37 4.28
CA VAL A 2 0.10 14.91 4.09
C VAL A 2 -0.08 14.62 2.60
N TRP A 3 0.65 13.64 2.09
CA TRP A 3 0.41 13.08 0.76
C TRP A 3 0.46 11.56 0.85
N GLY A 4 -0.17 10.88 -0.10
CA GLY A 4 -0.22 9.43 -0.05
C GLY A 4 -0.64 8.78 -1.34
N LEU A 5 -0.72 7.46 -1.29
CA LEU A 5 -1.07 6.59 -2.39
C LEU A 5 -1.98 5.49 -1.87
N GLY A 6 -3.02 5.15 -2.62
CA GLY A 6 -3.88 4.03 -2.26
C GLY A 6 -5.23 4.07 -2.93
N PHE A 7 -6.17 3.30 -2.40
CA PHE A 7 -7.55 3.28 -2.87
C PHE A 7 -8.42 4.22 -2.04
N TRP A 8 -9.29 4.95 -2.72
CA TRP A 8 -10.28 5.82 -2.09
C TRP A 8 -11.50 4.98 -1.69
N GLY A 9 -11.49 4.45 -0.48
CA GLY A 9 -12.55 3.61 0.02
C GLY A 9 -12.36 2.13 -0.35
N PRO A 10 -13.28 1.26 0.10
CA PRO A 10 -13.16 -0.16 -0.11
C PRO A 10 -13.15 -0.57 -1.57
N ASN A 11 -12.20 -1.40 -1.92
CA ASN A 11 -12.09 -1.99 -3.26
C ASN A 11 -11.88 -3.49 -3.09
N ARG A 12 -12.97 -4.22 -2.84
CA ARG A 12 -12.92 -5.65 -2.54
C ARG A 12 -12.23 -6.47 -3.61
N PRO A 13 -12.55 -6.31 -4.92
CA PRO A 13 -11.87 -7.10 -5.94
C PRO A 13 -10.36 -6.91 -5.98
N ALA A 14 -9.88 -5.66 -5.86
CA ALA A 14 -8.45 -5.37 -5.84
C ALA A 14 -7.78 -5.91 -4.58
N MET A 15 -8.43 -5.76 -3.43
CA MET A 15 -7.89 -6.27 -2.17
C MET A 15 -7.87 -7.80 -2.13
N ASP A 16 -8.87 -8.46 -2.71
CA ASP A 16 -8.87 -9.92 -2.85
C ASP A 16 -7.74 -10.38 -3.77
N ALA A 17 -7.46 -9.66 -4.86
CA ALA A 17 -6.32 -9.94 -5.72
C ALA A 17 -5.00 -9.80 -4.96
N LEU A 18 -4.86 -8.78 -4.13
CA LEU A 18 -3.69 -8.59 -3.29
C LEU A 18 -3.53 -9.74 -2.29
N ARG A 19 -4.63 -10.18 -1.65
CA ARG A 19 -4.60 -11.32 -0.72
C ARG A 19 -4.14 -12.60 -1.42
N ARG A 20 -4.62 -12.87 -2.62
CA ARG A 20 -4.17 -14.02 -3.41
C ARG A 20 -2.67 -13.95 -3.68
N ARG A 21 -2.16 -12.77 -4.01
CA ARG A 21 -0.71 -12.61 -4.23
C ARG A 21 0.10 -12.79 -2.95
N MET A 22 -0.42 -12.32 -1.81
CA MET A 22 0.22 -12.55 -0.52
C MET A 22 0.28 -14.04 -0.17
N GLU A 23 -0.76 -14.80 -0.52
CA GLU A 23 -0.81 -16.24 -0.28
C GLU A 23 0.08 -17.02 -1.25
N ASN A 24 0.05 -16.68 -2.52
CA ASN A 24 0.73 -17.45 -3.58
C ASN A 24 2.17 -17.01 -3.81
N LYS A 25 2.45 -15.72 -3.66
CA LYS A 25 3.76 -15.12 -3.93
C LYS A 25 4.14 -14.11 -2.85
N PRO A 26 4.23 -14.54 -1.59
CA PRO A 26 4.48 -13.61 -0.48
C PRO A 26 5.80 -12.85 -0.63
N GLN A 27 6.82 -13.46 -1.22
CA GLN A 27 8.12 -12.81 -1.36
C GLN A 27 8.10 -11.67 -2.36
N GLU A 28 7.25 -11.73 -3.39
CA GLU A 28 7.09 -10.62 -4.33
C GLU A 28 6.48 -9.40 -3.65
N VAL A 29 5.46 -9.60 -2.82
CA VAL A 29 4.83 -8.51 -2.08
C VAL A 29 5.80 -7.92 -1.05
N ARG A 30 6.53 -8.76 -0.33
CA ARG A 30 7.57 -8.31 0.60
C ARG A 30 8.65 -7.49 -0.10
N LYS A 31 9.07 -7.93 -1.28
CA LYS A 31 10.07 -7.21 -2.08
C LYS A 31 9.59 -5.80 -2.42
N VAL A 32 8.33 -5.66 -2.83
CA VAL A 32 7.73 -4.35 -3.12
C VAL A 32 7.75 -3.45 -1.89
N LEU A 33 7.33 -3.97 -0.73
CA LEU A 33 7.35 -3.21 0.51
C LEU A 33 8.78 -2.77 0.88
N ARG A 34 9.76 -3.65 0.72
CA ARG A 34 11.16 -3.31 0.99
C ARG A 34 11.68 -2.25 0.04
N GLN A 35 11.34 -2.32 -1.24
CA GLN A 35 11.74 -1.31 -2.23
C GLN A 35 11.18 0.05 -1.89
N CYS A 36 9.98 0.09 -1.32
CA CYS A 36 9.36 1.34 -0.85
C CYS A 36 9.86 1.76 0.53
N GLY A 37 10.56 0.88 1.25
CA GLY A 37 10.98 1.15 2.63
C GLY A 37 9.80 1.23 3.60
N ILE A 38 8.79 0.40 3.42
CA ILE A 38 7.58 0.40 4.24
C ILE A 38 7.60 -0.81 5.19
N PRO A 39 7.22 -0.64 6.46
CA PRO A 39 6.93 0.62 7.15
C PRO A 39 8.20 1.31 7.63
N ASP A 40 8.13 2.63 7.80
CA ASP A 40 9.17 3.40 8.48
C ASP A 40 8.53 4.54 9.27
N ASP A 41 9.36 5.40 9.89
CA ASP A 41 8.86 6.47 10.74
C ASP A 41 8.09 7.55 9.97
N THR A 42 8.24 7.60 8.65
CA THR A 42 7.67 8.66 7.82
C THR A 42 6.57 8.18 6.87
N LEU A 43 6.51 6.90 6.57
CA LEU A 43 5.51 6.30 5.70
C LEU A 43 4.67 5.30 6.49
N HIS A 44 3.40 5.58 6.65
CA HIS A 44 2.48 4.72 7.39
C HIS A 44 1.42 4.15 6.46
N ILE A 45 1.09 2.88 6.70
CA ILE A 45 0.02 2.20 6.00
C ILE A 45 -1.25 2.32 6.83
N PHE A 46 -2.34 2.74 6.18
CA PHE A 46 -3.65 2.88 6.81
C PHE A 46 -4.69 2.06 6.05
N GLY A 47 -5.77 1.75 6.73
CA GLY A 47 -6.92 1.09 6.16
C GLY A 47 -7.77 0.47 7.27
N ASP A 48 -9.08 0.38 7.03
CA ASP A 48 -9.97 -0.33 7.93
C ASP A 48 -9.88 -1.83 7.68
N ALA A 49 -10.04 -2.62 8.74
CA ALA A 49 -9.92 -4.07 8.65
C ALA A 49 -11.27 -4.75 8.85
N TYR A 50 -11.46 -5.88 8.17
CA TYR A 50 -12.57 -6.79 8.47
C TYR A 50 -12.31 -7.45 9.82
N GLN A 51 -13.30 -7.41 10.73
CA GLN A 51 -13.13 -7.90 12.09
C GLN A 51 -12.92 -9.41 12.17
N ARG A 52 -13.52 -10.17 11.25
CA ARG A 52 -13.51 -11.64 11.28
C ARG A 52 -12.53 -12.26 10.29
N MET A 53 -11.83 -11.45 9.52
CA MET A 53 -10.86 -11.96 8.55
C MET A 53 -9.51 -12.16 9.24
N LYS A 54 -9.02 -13.38 9.23
CA LYS A 54 -7.72 -13.71 9.82
C LYS A 54 -6.73 -14.09 8.73
N PRO A 55 -5.48 -13.63 8.82
CA PRO A 55 -4.46 -14.05 7.86
C PRO A 55 -4.15 -15.54 8.01
N PRO A 56 -3.76 -16.22 6.90
CA PRO A 56 -3.31 -17.61 6.98
C PRO A 56 -2.11 -17.77 7.90
N ALA A 57 -2.00 -18.93 8.56
CA ALA A 57 -0.84 -19.27 9.35
C ALA A 57 0.39 -19.34 8.46
N GLY A 58 1.53 -18.85 8.96
CA GLY A 58 2.79 -18.85 8.21
C GLY A 58 3.01 -17.65 7.31
N LEU A 59 2.03 -16.76 7.18
CA LEU A 59 2.22 -15.52 6.43
C LEU A 59 3.19 -14.59 7.19
N PRO A 60 4.17 -13.97 6.51
CA PRO A 60 5.05 -13.00 7.17
C PRO A 60 4.28 -11.89 7.86
N PHE A 61 4.80 -11.41 9.00
CA PHE A 61 4.10 -10.44 9.85
C PHE A 61 3.69 -9.18 9.08
N GLU A 62 4.56 -8.66 8.22
CA GLU A 62 4.28 -7.47 7.42
C GLU A 62 3.07 -7.67 6.51
N LEU A 63 2.92 -8.87 5.96
CA LEU A 63 1.79 -9.21 5.09
C LEU A 63 0.55 -9.54 5.90
N ALA A 64 0.72 -10.17 7.07
CA ALA A 64 -0.39 -10.52 7.95
C ALA A 64 -1.14 -9.27 8.40
N MET A 65 -0.44 -8.17 8.61
CA MET A 65 -1.07 -6.89 8.97
C MET A 65 -1.91 -6.29 7.85
N LEU A 66 -1.54 -6.54 6.60
CA LEU A 66 -2.25 -6.01 5.43
C LEU A 66 -3.42 -6.89 5.01
N TYR A 67 -3.37 -8.17 5.35
CA TYR A 67 -4.32 -9.16 4.85
C TYR A 67 -5.80 -8.82 5.12
N PRO A 68 -6.18 -8.39 6.34
CA PRO A 68 -7.59 -8.13 6.63
C PRO A 68 -8.11 -6.77 6.19
N LEU A 69 -7.30 -5.93 5.54
CA LEU A 69 -7.69 -4.57 5.21
C LEU A 69 -8.76 -4.53 4.11
N LYS A 70 -9.74 -3.65 4.27
CA LYS A 70 -10.78 -3.37 3.27
C LYS A 70 -10.26 -2.49 2.14
N GLU A 71 -9.40 -1.58 2.49
CA GLU A 71 -8.68 -0.68 1.59
C GLU A 71 -7.26 -0.52 2.11
N ILE A 72 -6.38 -0.01 1.25
CA ILE A 72 -5.01 0.25 1.64
C ILE A 72 -4.59 1.61 1.09
N TYR A 73 -3.98 2.42 1.93
CA TYR A 73 -3.30 3.63 1.49
C TYR A 73 -2.09 3.89 2.38
N VAL A 74 -1.09 4.49 1.76
CA VAL A 74 0.18 4.82 2.39
C VAL A 74 0.29 6.33 2.42
N GLN A 75 0.57 6.89 3.59
CA GLN A 75 0.69 8.33 3.76
C GLN A 75 2.07 8.70 4.27
N ARG A 76 2.61 9.77 3.70
CA ARG A 76 3.79 10.44 4.23
C ARG A 76 3.37 11.27 5.42
N VAL A 77 3.94 10.97 6.58
CA VAL A 77 3.68 11.69 7.82
C VAL A 77 4.95 12.40 8.29
N ASN A 78 4.83 13.26 9.29
CA ASN A 78 5.97 13.95 9.90
C ASN A 78 6.78 14.79 8.90
N ILE A 79 6.10 15.41 7.92
CA ILE A 79 6.76 16.34 7.01
C ILE A 79 7.16 17.59 7.81
N PRO A 80 8.44 17.97 7.83
CA PRO A 80 8.87 19.16 8.57
C PRO A 80 8.12 20.40 8.08
N PHE A 81 7.65 21.21 9.03
CA PHE A 81 6.90 22.43 8.74
C PHE A 81 7.66 23.36 7.80
N GLU A 82 8.96 23.48 7.98
CA GLU A 82 9.82 24.32 7.16
C GLU A 82 9.82 23.89 5.70
N SER A 83 9.71 22.59 5.42
CA SER A 83 9.66 22.06 4.05
C SER A 83 8.43 22.53 3.28
N CYS A 84 7.36 22.91 3.98
CA CYS A 84 6.12 23.39 3.36
C CYS A 84 6.27 24.78 2.72
N TYR A 85 7.29 25.54 3.12
CA TYR A 85 7.54 26.89 2.67
C TYR A 85 8.74 27.02 1.74
N GLN A 86 9.38 25.89 1.38
CA GLN A 86 10.56 25.89 0.54
C GLN A 86 10.21 25.30 -0.83
N SER A 87 10.95 25.71 -1.87
CA SER A 87 10.82 25.13 -3.20
C SER A 87 11.14 23.61 -3.20
N SER A 88 11.84 23.13 -2.19
CA SER A 88 12.15 21.72 -1.97
C SER A 88 10.89 20.85 -1.72
N LEU A 89 9.74 21.43 -1.42
CA LEU A 89 8.51 20.65 -1.20
C LEU A 89 8.13 19.85 -2.45
N THR A 90 8.20 20.46 -3.63
CA THR A 90 7.93 19.76 -4.89
C THR A 90 8.88 18.58 -5.08
N ASP A 91 10.17 18.77 -4.80
CA ASP A 91 11.17 17.70 -4.89
C ASP A 91 10.89 16.60 -3.86
N LEU A 92 10.51 16.95 -2.65
CA LEU A 92 10.19 16.00 -1.60
C LEU A 92 9.02 15.10 -2.01
N VAL A 93 7.96 15.69 -2.56
CA VAL A 93 6.78 14.95 -3.03
C VAL A 93 7.15 14.08 -4.22
N ALA A 94 7.91 14.60 -5.18
CA ALA A 94 8.34 13.83 -6.35
C ALA A 94 9.18 12.62 -5.95
N LYS A 95 10.14 12.79 -5.04
CA LYS A 95 10.96 11.69 -4.54
C LYS A 95 10.11 10.66 -3.80
N GLY A 96 9.11 11.12 -3.05
CA GLY A 96 8.20 10.23 -2.35
C GLY A 96 7.38 9.38 -3.30
N PHE A 97 6.85 9.95 -4.38
CA PHE A 97 6.13 9.20 -5.40
C PHE A 97 7.03 8.21 -6.13
N LEU A 98 8.26 8.58 -6.43
CA LEU A 98 9.24 7.64 -7.01
C LEU A 98 9.53 6.48 -6.07
N ARG A 99 9.66 6.76 -4.79
CA ARG A 99 9.86 5.73 -3.75
C ARG A 99 8.69 4.74 -3.71
N LEU A 100 7.46 5.23 -3.88
CA LEU A 100 6.25 4.40 -3.81
C LEU A 100 5.85 3.77 -5.14
N LYS A 101 6.58 4.05 -6.23
CA LYS A 101 6.24 3.51 -7.55
C LYS A 101 6.08 2.00 -7.58
N PRO A 102 6.95 1.18 -6.94
CA PRO A 102 6.73 -0.27 -6.94
C PRO A 102 5.39 -0.67 -6.31
N LEU A 103 4.99 -0.01 -5.23
CA LEU A 103 3.69 -0.26 -4.60
C LEU A 103 2.54 0.18 -5.51
N TYR A 104 2.67 1.35 -6.14
CA TYR A 104 1.65 1.83 -7.10
C TYR A 104 1.43 0.81 -8.21
N LEU A 105 2.49 0.27 -8.79
CA LEU A 105 2.39 -0.72 -9.86
C LEU A 105 1.75 -2.01 -9.36
N LEU A 106 2.07 -2.44 -8.16
CA LEU A 106 1.44 -3.62 -7.54
C LEU A 106 -0.06 -3.40 -7.34
N LEU A 107 -0.46 -2.29 -6.73
CA LEU A 107 -1.86 -1.99 -6.46
C LEU A 107 -2.65 -1.81 -7.75
N ARG A 108 -2.07 -1.16 -8.76
CA ARG A 108 -2.69 -1.02 -10.08
C ARG A 108 -2.93 -2.38 -10.72
N SER A 109 -1.94 -3.25 -10.66
CA SER A 109 -2.05 -4.61 -11.20
C SER A 109 -3.15 -5.40 -10.46
N CYS A 110 -3.27 -5.25 -9.14
CA CYS A 110 -4.34 -5.87 -8.37
C CYS A 110 -5.72 -5.32 -8.76
N ALA A 111 -5.82 -4.02 -8.99
CA ALA A 111 -7.06 -3.40 -9.43
C ALA A 111 -7.48 -3.91 -10.82
N ASP A 112 -6.54 -4.01 -11.74
CA ASP A 112 -6.80 -4.54 -13.09
C ASP A 112 -7.26 -6.01 -13.04
N GLU A 113 -6.63 -6.82 -12.20
CA GLU A 113 -7.01 -8.22 -11.99
C GLU A 113 -8.41 -8.31 -11.38
N GLY A 114 -8.73 -7.46 -10.40
CA GLY A 114 -10.05 -7.40 -9.79
C GLY A 114 -11.14 -7.04 -10.80
N MET A 115 -10.88 -6.05 -11.66
CA MET A 115 -11.83 -5.65 -12.72
C MET A 115 -12.04 -6.79 -13.73
N ALA A 116 -10.97 -7.48 -14.12
CA ALA A 116 -11.07 -8.60 -15.04
C ALA A 116 -11.96 -9.72 -14.47
N GLN A 117 -11.90 -9.96 -13.16
CA GLN A 117 -12.74 -10.96 -12.50
C GLN A 117 -14.22 -10.55 -12.46
N LEU A 118 -14.50 -9.25 -12.31
CA LEU A 118 -15.87 -8.76 -12.34
C LEU A 118 -16.50 -8.86 -13.74
N ASP A 119 -15.67 -8.74 -14.78
CA ASP A 119 -16.11 -8.82 -16.17
C ASP A 119 -16.20 -10.28 -16.69
N ALA A 120 -15.72 -11.22 -15.91
CA ALA A 120 -15.69 -12.63 -16.29
C ALA A 120 -17.07 -13.31 -16.22
#